data_33892816f07c3cbda505b9d234526cd1
#
_entry.id   33892816f07c3cbda505b9d234526cd1
#
_cell.length_a   1.000
_cell.length_b   1.000
_cell.length_c   1.000
_cell.angle_alpha   90.00
_cell.angle_beta   90.00
_cell.angle_gamma   90.00
#
_symmetry.space_group_name_H-M   'P 1'
#
loop_
_entity.id
_entity.type
_entity.pdbx_description
1 polymer ?
#
loop_
_entity_poly.entity_id
_entity_poly.type
_entity_poly.pdbx_seq_one_letter_code
_entity_poly.pdbx_strand_id
1 'polypeptide(L)'
;MITNFETNKVFFSSGLYNNNFGTVAINLVNVLRANDVSFELLPGTDSPFHIWARDFMPVQVRQGKTVRFRYEPDYLVNHPEYKPNTTLIMNKLGISVIDSDIILDGGNVISCGNKVIMTDKIFKENPNYPRTALIDMLSDLLEAELVLIPWDRYEEYGHSDGMVRYIGEGRVLLNNYFDFDKYLRKRLINALTPHFDVSELHYGTFTKNSWAYINFLHVGKHVFVPMLSEKVDDFAFCQIADAFSHSQCHPIGSCEFVVAHGGGLNCTTWNVYNSTN
;
A
#
# COMPACT_ATOMS: atom_id res chain seq x y z
N MET A 1 -7.57 -1.52 -13.62
CA MET A 1 -6.66 -2.32 -12.75
C MET A 1 -7.47 -3.13 -11.74
N ILE A 2 -6.94 -4.26 -11.29
CA ILE A 2 -7.51 -4.99 -10.14
C ILE A 2 -7.44 -4.09 -8.90
N THR A 3 -8.58 -3.90 -8.25
CA THR A 3 -8.69 -3.18 -6.98
C THR A 3 -8.53 -4.13 -5.79
N ASN A 4 -8.29 -3.60 -4.60
CA ASN A 4 -8.21 -4.43 -3.39
C ASN A 4 -9.51 -5.20 -3.11
N PHE A 5 -10.65 -4.70 -3.57
CA PHE A 5 -11.95 -5.39 -3.47
C PHE A 5 -12.02 -6.70 -4.27
N GLU A 6 -11.21 -6.81 -5.32
CA GLU A 6 -11.17 -7.97 -6.21
C GLU A 6 -10.11 -8.98 -5.81
N THR A 7 -9.18 -8.61 -4.91
CA THR A 7 -8.11 -9.51 -4.45
C THR A 7 -8.67 -10.57 -3.48
N ASN A 8 -8.05 -11.75 -3.46
CA ASN A 8 -8.49 -12.87 -2.63
C ASN A 8 -7.35 -13.66 -1.97
N LYS A 9 -6.11 -13.22 -2.17
CA LYS A 9 -4.94 -13.86 -1.60
C LYS A 9 -3.92 -12.82 -1.14
N VAL A 10 -3.31 -13.06 0.02
CA VAL A 10 -2.31 -12.21 0.64
C VAL A 10 -0.96 -12.92 0.68
N PHE A 11 0.08 -12.23 0.28
CA PHE A 11 1.46 -12.65 0.50
C PHE A 11 2.17 -11.68 1.44
N PHE A 12 3.07 -12.19 2.25
CA PHE A 12 3.96 -11.37 3.07
C PHE A 12 5.29 -12.10 3.31
N SER A 13 6.30 -11.36 3.71
CA SER A 13 7.64 -11.88 3.94
C SER A 13 7.70 -12.78 5.17
N SER A 14 8.44 -13.89 5.08
CA SER A 14 8.80 -14.70 6.25
C SER A 14 9.67 -13.93 7.26
N GLY A 15 10.40 -12.90 6.79
CA GLY A 15 11.12 -11.96 7.64
C GLY A 15 10.25 -11.23 8.66
N LEU A 16 8.94 -11.12 8.42
CA LEU A 16 8.00 -10.52 9.37
C LEU A 16 7.86 -11.32 10.68
N TYR A 17 8.22 -12.61 10.69
CA TYR A 17 8.27 -13.41 11.92
C TYR A 17 9.53 -13.17 12.77
N ASN A 18 10.51 -12.45 12.24
CA ASN A 18 11.78 -12.21 12.93
C ASN A 18 11.67 -11.00 13.87
N ASN A 19 12.45 -11.03 14.95
CA ASN A 19 12.60 -9.92 15.90
C ASN A 19 11.26 -9.43 16.47
N ASN A 20 11.13 -8.11 16.61
CA ASN A 20 9.97 -7.44 17.20
C ASN A 20 8.70 -7.50 16.33
N PHE A 21 8.79 -7.95 15.07
CA PHE A 21 7.65 -8.03 14.15
C PHE A 21 6.84 -9.33 14.31
N GLY A 22 7.39 -10.35 14.99
CA GLY A 22 6.75 -11.67 15.12
C GLY A 22 5.34 -11.62 15.71
N THR A 23 5.09 -10.72 16.65
CA THR A 23 3.75 -10.55 17.25
C THR A 23 2.73 -10.04 16.23
N VAL A 24 3.12 -9.06 15.39
CA VAL A 24 2.25 -8.55 14.31
C VAL A 24 1.93 -9.65 13.30
N ALA A 25 2.95 -10.43 12.89
CA ALA A 25 2.78 -11.55 11.97
C ALA A 25 1.81 -12.60 12.51
N ILE A 26 1.96 -12.97 13.80
CA ILE A 26 1.08 -13.93 14.45
C ILE A 26 -0.35 -13.40 14.54
N ASN A 27 -0.54 -12.14 14.96
CA ASN A 27 -1.85 -11.51 15.06
C ASN A 27 -2.52 -11.45 13.69
N LEU A 28 -1.82 -11.00 12.65
CA LEU A 28 -2.33 -10.94 11.29
C LEU A 28 -2.75 -12.33 10.79
N VAL A 29 -1.89 -13.35 10.92
CA VAL A 29 -2.18 -14.72 10.48
C VAL A 29 -3.38 -15.31 11.20
N ASN A 30 -3.51 -15.10 12.53
CA ASN A 30 -4.65 -15.60 13.29
C ASN A 30 -5.97 -14.99 12.75
N VAL A 31 -5.99 -13.69 12.47
CA VAL A 31 -7.19 -13.03 11.97
C VAL A 31 -7.48 -13.40 10.50
N LEU A 32 -6.46 -13.55 9.64
CA LEU A 32 -6.62 -14.05 8.27
C LEU A 32 -7.26 -15.44 8.27
N ARG A 33 -6.76 -16.38 9.10
CA ARG A 33 -7.31 -17.74 9.25
C ARG A 33 -8.74 -17.76 9.77
N ALA A 34 -9.02 -16.94 10.80
CA ALA A 34 -10.36 -16.86 11.39
C ALA A 34 -11.44 -16.35 10.41
N ASN A 35 -11.01 -15.71 9.32
CA ASN A 35 -11.89 -15.13 8.29
C ASN A 35 -11.74 -15.82 6.92
N ASP A 36 -11.13 -16.99 6.86
CA ASP A 36 -10.93 -17.78 5.63
C ASP A 36 -10.22 -17.01 4.50
N VAL A 37 -9.35 -16.04 4.85
CA VAL A 37 -8.55 -15.30 3.87
C VAL A 37 -7.29 -16.09 3.54
N SER A 38 -7.12 -16.45 2.27
CA SER A 38 -5.97 -17.20 1.79
C SER A 38 -4.68 -16.37 1.91
N PHE A 39 -3.61 -16.98 2.41
CA PHE A 39 -2.30 -16.32 2.49
C PHE A 39 -1.14 -17.30 2.31
N GLU A 40 -0.01 -16.78 1.87
CA GLU A 40 1.26 -17.52 1.75
C GLU A 40 2.46 -16.62 2.11
N LEU A 41 3.57 -17.26 2.47
CA LEU A 41 4.84 -16.57 2.67
C LEU A 41 5.58 -16.41 1.33
N LEU A 42 6.17 -15.24 1.11
CA LEU A 42 7.02 -14.98 -0.04
C LEU A 42 8.32 -15.81 0.08
N PRO A 43 8.64 -16.63 -0.92
CA PRO A 43 9.83 -17.47 -0.87
C PRO A 43 11.12 -16.65 -0.99
N GLY A 44 12.09 -16.93 -0.11
CA GLY A 44 13.41 -16.26 -0.14
C GLY A 44 13.42 -14.85 0.43
N THR A 45 12.48 -14.56 1.33
CA THR A 45 12.38 -13.29 2.06
C THR A 45 12.60 -13.46 3.55
N ASP A 46 13.52 -14.35 3.95
CA ASP A 46 13.75 -14.65 5.38
C ASP A 46 14.48 -13.53 6.13
N SER A 47 15.07 -12.58 5.41
CA SER A 47 15.73 -11.42 6.00
C SER A 47 14.70 -10.47 6.64
N PRO A 48 14.97 -9.94 7.85
CA PRO A 48 14.15 -8.91 8.48
C PRO A 48 14.13 -7.60 7.68
N PHE A 49 15.04 -7.43 6.72
CA PHE A 49 15.07 -6.28 5.80
C PHE A 49 14.05 -6.40 4.66
N HIS A 50 13.54 -7.60 4.37
CA HIS A 50 12.64 -7.88 3.26
C HIS A 50 11.15 -7.89 3.66
N ILE A 51 10.76 -7.12 4.67
CA ILE A 51 9.37 -7.14 5.18
C ILE A 51 8.41 -6.28 4.34
N TRP A 52 8.91 -5.37 3.53
CA TRP A 52 8.13 -4.39 2.77
C TRP A 52 7.63 -4.97 1.44
N ALA A 53 6.81 -6.04 1.55
CA ALA A 53 6.35 -6.79 0.39
C ALA A 53 5.61 -5.94 -0.65
N ARG A 54 4.86 -4.93 -0.19
CA ARG A 54 4.14 -4.00 -1.06
C ARG A 54 5.06 -3.32 -2.06
N ASP A 55 6.25 -2.88 -1.61
CA ASP A 55 7.08 -1.98 -2.37
C ASP A 55 7.88 -2.69 -3.46
N PHE A 56 8.41 -3.88 -3.15
CA PHE A 56 9.23 -4.63 -4.11
C PHE A 56 8.46 -5.64 -4.96
N MET A 57 7.20 -5.98 -4.59
CA MET A 57 6.42 -6.93 -5.37
C MET A 57 5.74 -6.26 -6.57
N PRO A 58 5.54 -7.01 -7.67
CA PRO A 58 4.97 -6.44 -8.88
C PRO A 58 3.50 -6.04 -8.71
N VAL A 59 3.04 -5.16 -9.59
CA VAL A 59 1.66 -4.69 -9.63
C VAL A 59 0.84 -5.60 -10.54
N GLN A 60 -0.19 -6.21 -10.00
CA GLN A 60 -1.16 -6.97 -10.79
C GLN A 60 -2.18 -6.01 -11.42
N VAL A 61 -2.13 -5.88 -12.73
CA VAL A 61 -3.02 -4.99 -13.50
C VAL A 61 -4.38 -5.63 -13.74
N ARG A 62 -4.37 -6.87 -14.21
CA ARG A 62 -5.53 -7.75 -14.43
C ARG A 62 -5.11 -9.21 -14.39
N GLN A 63 -6.06 -10.12 -14.49
CA GLN A 63 -5.74 -11.53 -14.65
C GLN A 63 -4.84 -11.73 -15.89
N GLY A 64 -3.73 -12.42 -15.72
CA GLY A 64 -2.74 -12.67 -16.77
C GLY A 64 -1.83 -11.49 -17.13
N LYS A 65 -1.96 -10.33 -16.46
CA LYS A 65 -1.03 -9.21 -16.64
C LYS A 65 -0.54 -8.69 -15.29
N THR A 66 0.75 -8.86 -15.05
CA THR A 66 1.47 -8.37 -13.86
C THR A 66 2.70 -7.61 -14.33
N VAL A 67 2.88 -6.38 -13.86
CA VAL A 67 4.00 -5.50 -14.23
C VAL A 67 4.98 -5.42 -13.06
N ARG A 68 6.24 -5.76 -13.31
CA ARG A 68 7.33 -5.58 -12.35
C ARG A 68 8.09 -4.32 -12.68
N PHE A 69 7.93 -3.32 -11.83
CA PHE A 69 8.70 -2.09 -11.88
C PHE A 69 10.08 -2.30 -11.26
N ARG A 70 11.00 -1.43 -11.59
CA ARG A 70 12.34 -1.44 -11.01
C ARG A 70 12.28 -0.91 -9.57
N TYR A 71 12.56 -1.79 -8.61
CA TYR A 71 12.62 -1.43 -7.20
C TYR A 71 14.00 -0.88 -6.84
N GLU A 72 14.22 0.40 -7.10
CA GLU A 72 15.46 1.13 -6.81
C GLU A 72 15.17 2.57 -6.32
N PRO A 73 14.39 2.72 -5.25
CA PRO A 73 14.06 4.05 -4.75
C PRO A 73 15.29 4.78 -4.21
N ASP A 74 15.23 6.10 -4.24
CA ASP A 74 16.33 6.98 -3.84
C ASP A 74 16.77 6.79 -2.38
N TYR A 75 15.86 6.43 -1.49
CA TYR A 75 16.15 6.17 -0.07
C TYR A 75 16.90 4.84 0.18
N LEU A 76 16.97 3.92 -0.80
CA LEU A 76 17.72 2.66 -0.71
C LEU A 76 19.05 2.65 -1.47
N VAL A 77 19.54 3.79 -1.92
CA VAL A 77 20.81 3.85 -2.69
C VAL A 77 21.99 3.25 -1.91
N ASN A 78 22.03 3.46 -0.59
CA ASN A 78 23.09 2.95 0.29
C ASN A 78 22.69 1.67 1.05
N HIS A 79 21.54 1.07 0.72
CA HIS A 79 20.95 -0.04 1.45
C HIS A 79 20.53 -1.19 0.54
N PRO A 80 21.48 -1.82 -0.20
CA PRO A 80 21.17 -2.91 -1.11
C PRO A 80 20.61 -4.15 -0.39
N GLU A 81 20.87 -4.30 0.91
CA GLU A 81 20.36 -5.38 1.76
C GLU A 81 18.84 -5.38 1.92
N TYR A 82 18.16 -4.24 1.67
CA TYR A 82 16.69 -4.12 1.68
C TYR A 82 16.04 -4.55 0.36
N LYS A 83 16.85 -4.80 -0.69
CA LYS A 83 16.34 -5.16 -2.03
C LYS A 83 16.37 -6.68 -2.24
N PRO A 84 15.23 -7.40 -2.10
CA PRO A 84 15.19 -8.83 -2.36
C PRO A 84 15.30 -9.14 -3.85
N ASN A 85 15.67 -10.38 -4.17
CA ASN A 85 15.69 -10.85 -5.56
C ASN A 85 14.26 -11.19 -6.03
N THR A 86 13.55 -10.19 -6.54
CA THR A 86 12.16 -10.34 -7.02
C THR A 86 12.03 -11.30 -8.20
N THR A 87 13.06 -11.43 -9.05
CA THR A 87 13.08 -12.42 -10.14
C THR A 87 13.00 -13.84 -9.58
N LEU A 88 13.79 -14.15 -8.56
CA LEU A 88 13.74 -15.44 -7.90
C LEU A 88 12.38 -15.71 -7.23
N ILE A 89 11.81 -14.69 -6.59
CA ILE A 89 10.50 -14.81 -5.95
C ILE A 89 9.43 -15.14 -7.01
N MET A 90 9.37 -14.38 -8.12
CA MET A 90 8.40 -14.61 -9.20
C MET A 90 8.52 -15.99 -9.83
N ASN A 91 9.76 -16.44 -10.09
CA ASN A 91 10.01 -17.78 -10.64
C ASN A 91 9.50 -18.88 -9.70
N LYS A 92 9.74 -18.74 -8.39
CA LYS A 92 9.26 -19.73 -7.39
C LYS A 92 7.73 -19.73 -7.24
N LEU A 93 7.08 -18.57 -7.43
CA LEU A 93 5.61 -18.46 -7.41
C LEU A 93 4.96 -18.84 -8.74
N GLY A 94 5.74 -19.07 -9.81
CA GLY A 94 5.23 -19.37 -11.14
C GLY A 94 4.47 -18.21 -11.79
N ILE A 95 4.78 -16.95 -11.38
CA ILE A 95 4.11 -15.76 -11.88
C ILE A 95 4.92 -15.11 -13.00
N SER A 96 4.31 -15.02 -14.20
CA SER A 96 4.88 -14.29 -15.32
C SER A 96 4.69 -12.79 -15.14
N VAL A 97 5.74 -12.00 -15.44
CA VAL A 97 5.73 -10.55 -15.31
C VAL A 97 6.17 -9.87 -16.60
N ILE A 98 5.69 -8.66 -16.82
CA ILE A 98 6.21 -7.71 -17.81
C ILE A 98 7.18 -6.80 -17.04
N ASP A 99 8.45 -6.79 -17.44
CA ASP A 99 9.47 -5.94 -16.82
C ASP A 99 9.39 -4.51 -17.35
N SER A 100 9.61 -3.56 -16.45
CA SER A 100 9.70 -2.14 -16.75
C SER A 100 10.93 -1.53 -16.09
N ASP A 101 11.65 -0.68 -16.82
CA ASP A 101 12.80 0.09 -16.30
C ASP A 101 12.38 1.32 -15.47
N ILE A 102 11.08 1.61 -15.39
CA ILE A 102 10.56 2.70 -14.56
C ILE A 102 10.77 2.34 -13.09
N ILE A 103 11.38 3.25 -12.33
CA ILE A 103 11.51 3.12 -10.87
C ILE A 103 10.16 3.47 -10.25
N LEU A 104 9.57 2.50 -9.55
CA LEU A 104 8.28 2.67 -8.89
C LEU A 104 8.11 1.63 -7.79
N ASP A 105 7.83 2.11 -6.60
CA ASP A 105 7.47 1.28 -5.45
C ASP A 105 5.98 0.98 -5.46
N GLY A 106 5.60 -0.24 -5.10
CA GLY A 106 4.19 -0.65 -5.06
C GLY A 106 3.35 0.13 -4.04
N GLY A 107 3.96 0.69 -2.99
CA GLY A 107 3.30 1.59 -2.04
C GLY A 107 2.84 2.91 -2.66
N ASN A 108 3.43 3.29 -3.78
CA ASN A 108 3.00 4.48 -4.54
C ASN A 108 1.93 4.17 -5.60
N VAL A 109 1.26 3.02 -5.53
CA VAL A 109 0.24 2.59 -6.51
C VAL A 109 -1.08 2.28 -5.82
N ILE A 110 -2.08 3.16 -5.93
CA ILE A 110 -3.43 2.92 -5.44
C ILE A 110 -4.37 2.68 -6.61
N SER A 111 -4.73 1.41 -6.82
CA SER A 111 -5.68 1.02 -7.86
C SER A 111 -7.10 1.45 -7.51
N CYS A 112 -7.75 2.15 -8.45
CA CYS A 112 -9.14 2.60 -8.38
C CYS A 112 -9.95 2.12 -9.61
N GLY A 113 -9.66 0.92 -10.11
CA GLY A 113 -10.27 0.36 -11.31
C GLY A 113 -9.68 0.94 -12.61
N ASN A 114 -10.37 1.86 -13.26
CA ASN A 114 -9.87 2.55 -14.46
C ASN A 114 -8.96 3.74 -14.17
N LYS A 115 -8.70 4.05 -12.90
CA LYS A 115 -7.78 5.09 -12.45
C LYS A 115 -6.73 4.51 -11.49
N VAL A 116 -5.60 5.18 -11.39
CA VAL A 116 -4.54 4.87 -10.41
C VAL A 116 -4.04 6.17 -9.79
N ILE A 117 -3.98 6.21 -8.46
CA ILE A 117 -3.44 7.37 -7.73
C ILE A 117 -1.97 7.09 -7.44
N MET A 118 -1.12 8.07 -7.72
CA MET A 118 0.31 8.09 -7.42
C MET A 118 0.73 9.47 -6.93
N THR A 119 1.80 9.54 -6.16
CA THR A 119 2.42 10.83 -5.83
C THR A 119 3.32 11.32 -6.97
N ASP A 120 3.53 12.62 -7.03
CA ASP A 120 4.43 13.25 -8.01
C ASP A 120 5.93 12.97 -7.74
N LYS A 121 6.27 12.17 -6.72
CA LYS A 121 7.62 11.66 -6.47
C LYS A 121 8.15 10.83 -7.64
N ILE A 122 7.28 10.19 -8.42
CA ILE A 122 7.67 9.43 -9.62
C ILE A 122 8.56 10.21 -10.58
N PHE A 123 8.40 11.53 -10.66
CA PHE A 123 9.24 12.37 -11.51
C PHE A 123 10.65 12.60 -10.95
N LYS A 124 10.80 12.59 -9.63
CA LYS A 124 12.10 12.68 -8.97
C LYS A 124 12.90 11.39 -9.18
N GLU A 125 12.25 10.26 -9.09
CA GLU A 125 12.88 8.94 -9.23
C GLU A 125 13.20 8.58 -10.68
N ASN A 126 12.48 9.19 -11.64
CA ASN A 126 12.65 8.93 -13.07
C ASN A 126 13.05 10.19 -13.87
N PRO A 127 14.17 10.87 -13.51
CA PRO A 127 14.55 12.16 -14.10
C PRO A 127 14.92 12.06 -15.59
N ASN A 128 15.21 10.87 -16.09
CA ASN A 128 15.60 10.63 -17.49
C ASN A 128 14.40 10.57 -18.44
N TYR A 129 13.17 10.53 -17.92
CA TYR A 129 11.96 10.53 -18.73
C TYR A 129 11.31 11.92 -18.75
N PRO A 130 10.91 12.45 -19.92
CA PRO A 130 9.99 13.59 -19.98
C PRO A 130 8.70 13.26 -19.21
N ARG A 131 8.17 14.22 -18.45
CA ARG A 131 7.00 13.98 -17.57
C ARG A 131 5.80 13.40 -18.31
N THR A 132 5.48 13.95 -19.50
CA THR A 132 4.36 13.46 -20.32
C THR A 132 4.60 12.02 -20.77
N ALA A 133 5.79 11.70 -21.27
CA ALA A 133 6.14 10.34 -21.69
C ALA A 133 6.07 9.35 -20.54
N LEU A 134 6.52 9.72 -19.33
CA LEU A 134 6.41 8.85 -18.14
C LEU A 134 4.95 8.58 -17.78
N ILE A 135 4.09 9.61 -17.83
CA ILE A 135 2.65 9.47 -17.57
C ILE A 135 2.01 8.52 -18.60
N ASP A 136 2.29 8.72 -19.89
CA ASP A 136 1.74 7.90 -20.97
C ASP A 136 2.19 6.44 -20.81
N MET A 137 3.49 6.20 -20.57
CA MET A 137 4.04 4.86 -20.36
C MET A 137 3.41 4.15 -19.13
N LEU A 138 3.25 4.86 -18.02
CA LEU A 138 2.61 4.30 -16.82
C LEU A 138 1.13 4.01 -17.07
N SER A 139 0.41 4.89 -17.76
CA SER A 139 -0.99 4.69 -18.11
C SER A 139 -1.17 3.45 -19.00
N ASP A 140 -0.30 3.25 -19.99
CA ASP A 140 -0.32 2.09 -20.89
C ASP A 140 0.04 0.79 -20.16
N LEU A 141 1.07 0.80 -19.32
CA LEU A 141 1.49 -0.37 -18.54
C LEU A 141 0.40 -0.80 -17.56
N LEU A 142 -0.21 0.16 -16.86
CA LEU A 142 -1.22 -0.07 -15.82
C LEU A 142 -2.65 -0.16 -16.37
N GLU A 143 -2.87 0.16 -17.67
CA GLU A 143 -4.20 0.18 -18.28
C GLU A 143 -5.19 1.07 -17.50
N ALA A 144 -4.71 2.23 -17.01
CA ALA A 144 -5.48 3.13 -16.15
C ALA A 144 -5.05 4.60 -16.31
N GLU A 145 -5.98 5.52 -16.11
CA GLU A 145 -5.70 6.96 -16.03
C GLU A 145 -4.90 7.28 -14.76
N LEU A 146 -3.77 7.99 -14.90
CA LEU A 146 -3.00 8.46 -13.76
C LEU A 146 -3.64 9.69 -13.12
N VAL A 147 -3.89 9.60 -11.83
CA VAL A 147 -4.27 10.73 -10.96
C VAL A 147 -3.09 11.04 -10.05
N LEU A 148 -2.40 12.14 -10.33
CA LEU A 148 -1.22 12.53 -9.58
C LEU A 148 -1.60 13.43 -8.39
N ILE A 149 -1.12 13.06 -7.21
CA ILE A 149 -1.25 13.85 -5.99
C ILE A 149 0.11 14.41 -5.56
N PRO A 150 0.14 15.55 -4.87
CA PRO A 150 1.39 16.08 -4.33
C PRO A 150 1.98 15.11 -3.30
N TRP A 151 3.28 14.86 -3.41
CA TRP A 151 4.03 14.10 -2.42
C TRP A 151 4.13 14.85 -1.09
N ASP A 152 3.93 14.12 0.02
CA ASP A 152 4.23 14.63 1.36
C ASP A 152 5.75 14.71 1.55
N ARG A 153 6.28 15.95 1.60
CA ARG A 153 7.73 16.22 1.69
C ARG A 153 8.32 15.95 3.07
N TYR A 154 7.48 15.72 4.07
CA TYR A 154 7.90 15.37 5.43
C TYR A 154 8.05 13.86 5.61
N GLU A 155 7.62 13.09 4.62
CA GLU A 155 7.69 11.65 4.58
C GLU A 155 8.75 11.21 3.56
N GLU A 156 9.65 10.31 3.97
CA GLU A 156 10.85 9.94 3.21
C GLU A 156 10.51 9.14 1.95
N TYR A 157 9.55 8.21 2.08
CA TYR A 157 9.24 7.26 1.03
C TYR A 157 8.41 7.88 -0.10
N GLY A 158 7.53 8.82 0.21
CA GLY A 158 6.67 9.52 -0.74
C GLY A 158 5.59 8.62 -1.36
N HIS A 159 5.11 7.65 -0.59
CA HIS A 159 4.12 6.68 -1.04
C HIS A 159 2.69 7.18 -0.87
N SER A 160 1.83 6.89 -1.86
CA SER A 160 0.42 7.28 -1.83
C SER A 160 -0.41 6.46 -0.84
N ASP A 161 0.01 5.24 -0.49
CA ASP A 161 -0.75 4.33 0.39
C ASP A 161 -0.79 4.74 1.87
N GLY A 162 0.14 5.61 2.30
CA GLY A 162 0.08 6.31 3.57
C GLY A 162 -0.74 7.61 3.54
N MET A 163 -1.21 8.03 2.37
CA MET A 163 -1.88 9.30 2.17
C MET A 163 -3.37 9.14 1.82
N VAL A 164 -3.70 8.17 0.95
CA VAL A 164 -5.05 7.99 0.42
C VAL A 164 -5.33 6.52 0.15
N ARG A 165 -6.60 6.09 0.31
CA ARG A 165 -7.04 4.73 -0.04
C ARG A 165 -8.34 4.76 -0.82
N TYR A 166 -8.45 3.87 -1.81
CA TYR A 166 -9.70 3.67 -2.53
C TYR A 166 -10.68 2.85 -1.68
N ILE A 167 -11.90 3.38 -1.51
CA ILE A 167 -12.96 2.77 -0.69
C ILE A 167 -14.18 2.35 -1.52
N GLY A 168 -14.00 2.22 -2.85
CA GLY A 168 -15.05 1.77 -3.76
C GLY A 168 -15.92 2.88 -4.32
N GLU A 169 -16.65 2.58 -5.40
CA GLU A 169 -17.70 3.45 -5.98
C GLU A 169 -17.25 4.88 -6.29
N GLY A 170 -16.01 5.05 -6.78
CA GLY A 170 -15.47 6.38 -7.07
C GLY A 170 -15.14 7.22 -5.83
N ARG A 171 -15.07 6.59 -4.65
CA ARG A 171 -14.76 7.26 -3.38
C ARG A 171 -13.34 6.93 -2.91
N VAL A 172 -12.71 7.89 -2.27
CA VAL A 172 -11.40 7.73 -1.61
C VAL A 172 -11.44 8.24 -0.18
N LEU A 173 -10.63 7.61 0.67
CA LEU A 173 -10.41 8.03 2.05
C LEU A 173 -9.04 8.71 2.12
N LEU A 174 -9.02 9.98 2.49
CA LEU A 174 -7.80 10.76 2.71
C LEU A 174 -7.38 10.63 4.18
N ASN A 175 -6.08 10.54 4.41
CA ASN A 175 -5.53 10.50 5.76
C ASN A 175 -5.82 11.78 6.55
N ASN A 176 -5.60 11.75 7.85
CA ASN A 176 -5.95 12.79 8.82
C ASN A 176 -5.15 14.10 8.68
N TYR A 177 -4.87 14.55 7.46
CA TYR A 177 -4.15 15.81 7.18
C TYR A 177 -4.85 17.04 7.75
N PHE A 178 -6.16 16.97 8.02
CA PHE A 178 -6.88 18.03 8.72
C PHE A 178 -6.27 18.33 10.11
N ASP A 179 -5.74 17.30 10.77
CA ASP A 179 -5.22 17.40 12.13
C ASP A 179 -3.80 18.01 12.18
N PHE A 180 -3.00 17.91 11.11
CA PHE A 180 -1.57 18.29 11.18
C PHE A 180 -1.02 19.12 9.99
N ASP A 181 -1.53 18.98 8.75
CA ASP A 181 -1.08 19.77 7.60
C ASP A 181 -2.24 20.24 6.71
N LYS A 182 -2.84 21.35 7.08
CA LYS A 182 -3.96 21.95 6.32
C LYS A 182 -3.57 22.45 4.94
N TYR A 183 -2.28 22.78 4.72
CA TYR A 183 -1.81 23.24 3.41
C TYR A 183 -1.70 22.07 2.44
N LEU A 184 -1.04 21.00 2.84
CA LEU A 184 -0.95 19.79 2.03
C LEU A 184 -2.34 19.17 1.80
N ARG A 185 -3.18 19.12 2.86
CA ARG A 185 -4.58 18.70 2.76
C ARG A 185 -5.32 19.40 1.62
N LYS A 186 -5.25 20.76 1.57
CA LYS A 186 -5.91 21.54 0.51
C LYS A 186 -5.42 21.15 -0.88
N ARG A 187 -4.13 20.92 -1.05
CA ARG A 187 -3.54 20.48 -2.34
C ARG A 187 -4.01 19.08 -2.72
N LEU A 188 -4.07 18.15 -1.75
CA LEU A 188 -4.56 16.78 -1.95
C LEU A 188 -6.03 16.78 -2.36
N ILE A 189 -6.87 17.50 -1.64
CA ILE A 189 -8.30 17.64 -1.98
C ILE A 189 -8.47 18.20 -3.39
N ASN A 190 -7.75 19.26 -3.75
CA ASN A 190 -7.82 19.85 -5.09
C ASN A 190 -7.39 18.88 -6.20
N ALA A 191 -6.43 17.99 -5.93
CA ALA A 191 -5.99 16.99 -6.87
C ALA A 191 -6.97 15.80 -7.00
N LEU A 192 -7.65 15.43 -5.91
CA LEU A 192 -8.51 14.25 -5.86
C LEU A 192 -9.96 14.54 -6.29
N THR A 193 -10.55 15.67 -5.88
CA THR A 193 -11.98 15.97 -6.10
C THR A 193 -12.44 16.05 -7.57
N PRO A 194 -11.59 16.34 -8.57
CA PRO A 194 -12.00 16.21 -9.96
C PRO A 194 -12.27 14.76 -10.42
N HIS A 195 -11.77 13.78 -9.64
CA HIS A 195 -11.77 12.37 -10.03
C HIS A 195 -12.56 11.47 -9.07
N PHE A 196 -12.71 11.89 -7.79
CA PHE A 196 -13.28 11.08 -6.72
C PHE A 196 -14.09 11.90 -5.72
N ASP A 197 -15.04 11.25 -5.07
CA ASP A 197 -15.62 11.75 -3.83
C ASP A 197 -14.64 11.48 -2.67
N VAL A 198 -14.24 12.53 -1.96
CA VAL A 198 -13.19 12.46 -0.92
C VAL A 198 -13.83 12.49 0.46
N SER A 199 -13.61 11.43 1.23
CA SER A 199 -13.83 11.37 2.68
C SER A 199 -12.49 11.51 3.39
N GLU A 200 -12.48 11.99 4.64
CA GLU A 200 -11.25 12.23 5.38
C GLU A 200 -11.30 11.57 6.75
N LEU A 201 -10.16 11.01 7.18
CA LEU A 201 -9.96 10.64 8.56
C LEU A 201 -9.68 11.90 9.39
N HIS A 202 -10.25 11.96 10.58
CA HIS A 202 -10.06 13.08 11.50
C HIS A 202 -10.11 12.59 12.94
N TYR A 203 -9.01 12.71 13.67
CA TYR A 203 -8.91 12.19 15.02
C TYR A 203 -9.02 13.27 16.10
N GLY A 204 -9.05 14.55 15.70
CA GLY A 204 -9.11 15.70 16.62
C GLY A 204 -7.81 15.94 17.39
N THR A 205 -6.81 15.10 17.16
CA THR A 205 -5.47 15.19 17.75
C THR A 205 -4.46 14.61 16.80
N PHE A 206 -3.23 15.08 16.87
CA PHE A 206 -2.11 14.52 16.13
C PHE A 206 -1.23 13.70 17.08
N THR A 207 -0.97 12.45 16.71
CA THR A 207 0.11 11.64 17.28
C THR A 207 1.13 11.33 16.19
N LYS A 208 2.37 11.08 16.58
CA LYS A 208 3.45 10.78 15.63
C LYS A 208 3.10 9.63 14.68
N ASN A 209 2.29 8.67 15.13
CA ASN A 209 1.97 7.46 14.40
C ASN A 209 0.56 7.49 13.76
N SER A 210 -0.21 8.58 13.93
CA SER A 210 -1.62 8.64 13.47
C SER A 210 -1.80 8.46 11.96
N TRP A 211 -0.75 8.69 11.17
CA TRP A 211 -0.73 8.43 9.74
C TRP A 211 -0.92 6.95 9.40
N ALA A 212 -0.55 6.03 10.30
CA ALA A 212 -0.47 4.61 9.99
C ALA A 212 -1.83 3.89 9.93
N TYR A 213 -2.90 4.47 10.50
CA TYR A 213 -4.21 3.83 10.46
C TYR A 213 -4.74 3.66 9.03
N ILE A 214 -4.44 4.59 8.11
CA ILE A 214 -4.84 4.47 6.70
C ILE A 214 -4.05 3.39 5.96
N ASN A 215 -2.89 2.98 6.48
CA ASN A 215 -2.07 1.92 5.88
C ASN A 215 -2.55 0.51 6.28
N PHE A 216 -3.88 0.32 6.24
CA PHE A 216 -4.56 -0.95 6.48
C PHE A 216 -4.37 -1.92 5.30
N LEU A 217 -4.36 -3.22 5.56
CA LEU A 217 -4.49 -4.25 4.53
C LEU A 217 -5.97 -4.38 4.13
N HIS A 218 -6.26 -4.32 2.84
CA HIS A 218 -7.59 -4.57 2.30
C HIS A 218 -7.53 -5.67 1.25
N VAL A 219 -8.31 -6.74 1.43
CA VAL A 219 -8.40 -7.88 0.53
C VAL A 219 -9.85 -8.38 0.46
N GLY A 220 -10.44 -8.33 -0.75
CA GLY A 220 -11.85 -8.68 -0.95
C GLY A 220 -12.79 -7.85 -0.07
N LYS A 221 -13.60 -8.53 0.72
CA LYS A 221 -14.52 -7.89 1.68
C LYS A 221 -13.90 -7.60 3.06
N HIS A 222 -12.61 -7.87 3.26
CA HIS A 222 -11.95 -7.77 4.55
C HIS A 222 -10.96 -6.60 4.60
N VAL A 223 -11.04 -5.79 5.66
CA VAL A 223 -10.12 -4.68 5.94
C VAL A 223 -9.47 -4.92 7.29
N PHE A 224 -8.16 -5.08 7.32
CA PHE A 224 -7.37 -5.33 8.53
C PHE A 224 -6.72 -4.03 8.95
N VAL A 225 -7.21 -3.44 10.06
CA VAL A 225 -6.84 -2.11 10.52
C VAL A 225 -5.74 -2.21 11.57
N PRO A 226 -4.60 -1.51 11.40
CA PRO A 226 -3.54 -1.52 12.40
C PRO A 226 -4.00 -0.83 13.69
N MET A 227 -3.75 -1.49 14.84
CA MET A 227 -3.92 -0.93 16.17
C MET A 227 -2.54 -0.64 16.75
N LEU A 228 -2.34 0.58 17.26
CA LEU A 228 -1.03 1.14 17.57
C LEU A 228 -0.78 1.29 19.08
N SER A 229 -1.67 0.74 19.91
CA SER A 229 -1.69 0.94 21.37
C SER A 229 -1.83 2.42 21.77
N GLU A 230 -2.54 3.19 20.95
CA GLU A 230 -2.78 4.62 21.09
C GLU A 230 -4.22 4.87 21.59
N LYS A 231 -4.45 6.01 22.26
CA LYS A 231 -5.80 6.38 22.75
C LYS A 231 -6.83 6.58 21.65
N VAL A 232 -6.39 6.81 20.42
CA VAL A 232 -7.25 7.05 19.26
C VAL A 232 -7.53 5.78 18.45
N ASP A 233 -7.01 4.61 18.85
CA ASP A 233 -7.16 3.35 18.12
C ASP A 233 -8.62 3.03 17.80
N ASP A 234 -9.49 3.00 18.83
CA ASP A 234 -10.91 2.67 18.65
C ASP A 234 -11.62 3.69 17.76
N PHE A 235 -11.26 4.98 17.87
CA PHE A 235 -11.87 6.05 17.08
C PHE A 235 -11.44 5.97 15.62
N ALA A 236 -10.15 5.71 15.35
CA ALA A 236 -9.64 5.49 14.01
C ALA A 236 -10.26 4.24 13.37
N PHE A 237 -10.37 3.15 14.13
CA PHE A 237 -11.02 1.94 13.68
C PHE A 237 -12.48 2.17 13.28
N CYS A 238 -13.26 2.87 14.11
CA CYS A 238 -14.67 3.18 13.81
C CYS A 238 -14.80 4.00 12.52
N GLN A 239 -13.99 5.05 12.32
CA GLN A 239 -14.04 5.85 11.09
C GLN A 239 -13.73 5.04 9.83
N ILE A 240 -12.73 4.13 9.91
CA ILE A 240 -12.41 3.25 8.80
C ILE A 240 -13.55 2.26 8.55
N ALA A 241 -14.12 1.67 9.60
CA ALA A 241 -15.26 0.76 9.48
C ALA A 241 -16.50 1.43 8.87
N ASP A 242 -16.78 2.67 9.24
CA ASP A 242 -17.85 3.48 8.64
C ASP A 242 -17.60 3.75 7.14
N ALA A 243 -16.36 4.06 6.76
CA ALA A 243 -15.98 4.26 5.36
C ALA A 243 -16.15 2.99 4.52
N PHE A 244 -15.97 1.81 5.14
CA PHE A 244 -16.11 0.49 4.54
C PHE A 244 -17.39 -0.23 4.98
N SER A 245 -18.53 0.44 5.00
CA SER A 245 -19.81 -0.05 5.52
C SER A 245 -20.30 -1.40 4.94
N HIS A 246 -19.79 -1.81 3.77
CA HIS A 246 -20.09 -3.10 3.13
C HIS A 246 -18.97 -4.14 3.28
N SER A 247 -17.95 -3.85 4.06
CA SER A 247 -16.80 -4.73 4.32
C SER A 247 -16.75 -5.14 5.79
N GLN A 248 -15.94 -6.16 6.07
CA GLN A 248 -15.69 -6.62 7.44
C GLN A 248 -14.35 -6.05 7.90
N CYS A 249 -14.36 -5.19 8.89
CA CYS A 249 -13.17 -4.60 9.46
C CYS A 249 -12.67 -5.39 10.68
N HIS A 250 -11.37 -5.62 10.75
CA HIS A 250 -10.71 -6.44 11.76
C HIS A 250 -9.54 -5.67 12.38
N PRO A 251 -9.49 -5.49 13.70
CA PRO A 251 -8.35 -4.86 14.34
C PRO A 251 -7.16 -5.82 14.40
N ILE A 252 -5.95 -5.33 14.10
CA ILE A 252 -4.71 -6.07 14.23
C ILE A 252 -3.82 -5.37 15.25
N GLY A 253 -3.63 -5.99 16.41
CA GLY A 253 -2.82 -5.44 17.50
C GLY A 253 -1.32 -5.51 17.25
N SER A 254 -0.57 -4.74 18.04
CA SER A 254 0.90 -4.67 18.06
C SER A 254 1.53 -4.08 16.81
N CYS A 255 0.76 -3.33 16.00
CA CYS A 255 1.28 -2.72 14.76
C CYS A 255 2.24 -1.55 15.01
N GLU A 256 2.31 -1.01 16.22
CA GLU A 256 3.28 0.02 16.62
C GLU A 256 4.73 -0.38 16.34
N PHE A 257 5.06 -1.67 16.40
CA PHE A 257 6.41 -2.17 16.11
C PHE A 257 6.77 -2.02 14.62
N VAL A 258 5.86 -2.32 13.72
CA VAL A 258 6.07 -2.15 12.26
C VAL A 258 6.08 -0.67 11.91
N VAL A 259 5.16 0.10 12.47
CA VAL A 259 5.02 1.55 12.23
C VAL A 259 6.26 2.32 12.69
N ALA A 260 6.90 1.90 13.79
CA ALA A 260 8.17 2.48 14.24
C ALA A 260 9.33 2.31 13.21
N HIS A 261 9.17 1.42 12.23
CA HIS A 261 10.13 1.17 11.16
C HIS A 261 9.68 1.74 9.80
N GLY A 262 8.63 2.56 9.77
CA GLY A 262 8.25 3.38 8.63
C GLY A 262 7.16 2.80 7.72
N GLY A 263 6.46 1.74 8.11
CA GLY A 263 5.37 1.17 7.32
C GLY A 263 4.22 0.62 8.16
N GLY A 264 3.13 0.21 7.53
CA GLY A 264 1.98 -0.41 8.17
C GLY A 264 1.63 -1.78 7.57
N LEU A 265 0.41 -2.23 7.78
CA LEU A 265 -0.04 -3.54 7.29
C LEU A 265 -0.07 -3.64 5.76
N ASN A 266 -0.42 -2.55 5.05
CA ASN A 266 -0.39 -2.53 3.59
C ASN A 266 1.05 -2.68 3.08
N CYS A 267 2.01 -1.95 3.65
CA CYS A 267 3.41 -2.01 3.23
C CYS A 267 4.02 -3.40 3.41
N THR A 268 3.63 -4.13 4.47
CA THR A 268 4.17 -5.47 4.75
C THR A 268 3.51 -6.60 3.96
N THR A 269 2.47 -6.29 3.17
CA THR A 269 1.68 -7.30 2.46
C THR A 269 1.58 -7.01 0.97
N TRP A 270 1.46 -8.06 0.19
CA TRP A 270 1.13 -8.02 -1.23
C TRP A 270 -0.12 -8.86 -1.48
N ASN A 271 -1.20 -8.23 -1.87
CA ASN A 271 -2.46 -8.92 -2.15
C ASN A 271 -2.75 -8.97 -3.65
N VAL A 272 -3.26 -10.09 -4.10
CA VAL A 272 -3.53 -10.37 -5.51
C VAL A 272 -4.88 -11.05 -5.71
N TYR A 273 -5.38 -10.97 -6.94
CA TYR A 273 -6.42 -11.86 -7.42
C TYR A 273 -5.80 -13.16 -7.90
N ASN A 274 -6.25 -14.29 -7.34
CA ASN A 274 -5.85 -15.62 -7.76
C ASN A 274 -7.08 -16.41 -8.23
N SER A 275 -7.10 -16.84 -9.50
CA SER A 275 -8.22 -17.56 -10.11
C SER A 275 -8.31 -19.04 -9.70
N THR A 276 -7.33 -19.57 -8.96
CA THR A 276 -7.26 -20.99 -8.57
C THR A 276 -7.83 -21.28 -7.18
N ASN A 277 -8.55 -20.35 -6.59
CA ASN A 277 -9.26 -20.54 -5.31
C ASN A 277 -10.75 -20.72 -5.54
#